data_6679cae746a6b6e8e95a4e4349d75c8d
#
_entry.id   6679cae746a6b6e8e95a4e4349d75c8d
#
_cell.length_a   1.000
_cell.length_b   1.000
_cell.length_c   1.000
_cell.angle_alpha   90.00
_cell.angle_beta   90.00
_cell.angle_gamma   90.00
#
_symmetry.space_group_name_H-M   'P 1'
#
loop_
_entity.id
_entity.type
_entity.pdbx_description
1 polymer ?
#
loop_
_entity_poly.entity_id
_entity_poly.type
_entity_poly.pdbx_seq_one_letter_code
_entity_poly.pdbx_strand_id
1 'polypeptide(L)'
;LALALVPNTQWTESTDSRSFTLVQGNIPANQKWSPQWRDTIIDRHIDLTLAQPADIVLWSEAALPLLNQDADAFFERLSQALPNTALVSGRLIRGPEDRLPRYYNALAGFGLASGADYKSRLVPFGEYMPLEPWLRGAIDFFDLPLSTIIAGRSPKPLNIAGWVPGTLICYEVAYPGLAWQIARDSDVLISVSNDAWFGDSAAPWQHLQMARMRALETGRPMIRATNTGVSALIDA
;
A
#
# COMPACT_ATOMS: atom_id res chain seq x y z
N LEU A 1 -31.43 10.15 -24.11
CA LEU A 1 -31.09 9.90 -25.53
C LEU A 1 -29.65 10.32 -25.90
N ALA A 2 -29.03 11.22 -25.14
CA ALA A 2 -27.65 11.68 -25.45
C ALA A 2 -26.56 10.64 -25.14
N LEU A 3 -26.77 9.72 -24.18
CA LEU A 3 -25.82 8.67 -23.79
C LEU A 3 -25.61 7.60 -24.87
N ALA A 4 -26.52 7.46 -25.82
CA ALA A 4 -26.42 6.47 -26.90
C ALA A 4 -25.46 6.89 -28.04
N LEU A 5 -24.92 8.10 -28.00
CA LEU A 5 -24.05 8.65 -29.03
C LEU A 5 -22.58 8.78 -28.58
N VAL A 6 -22.23 8.36 -27.36
CA VAL A 6 -20.83 8.31 -26.96
C VAL A 6 -20.22 7.11 -27.67
N PRO A 7 -19.28 7.32 -28.60
CA PRO A 7 -18.61 6.21 -29.25
C PRO A 7 -17.90 5.37 -28.19
N ASN A 8 -17.95 4.05 -28.34
CA ASN A 8 -17.17 3.13 -27.51
C ASN A 8 -15.70 3.27 -27.89
N THR A 9 -15.11 4.39 -27.49
CA THR A 9 -13.74 4.77 -27.85
C THR A 9 -12.82 4.22 -26.78
N GLN A 10 -11.91 3.36 -27.18
CA GLN A 10 -10.83 2.91 -26.30
C GLN A 10 -9.83 4.05 -26.16
N TRP A 11 -9.73 4.61 -24.97
CA TRP A 11 -8.89 5.78 -24.66
C TRP A 11 -7.47 5.40 -24.23
N THR A 12 -7.23 4.12 -24.01
CA THR A 12 -5.95 3.58 -23.53
C THR A 12 -5.52 2.42 -24.39
N GLU A 13 -4.21 2.29 -24.62
CA GLU A 13 -3.60 1.14 -25.28
C GLU A 13 -2.66 0.46 -24.32
N SER A 14 -2.73 -0.89 -24.26
CA SER A 14 -1.77 -1.67 -23.49
C SER A 14 -0.48 -1.82 -24.30
N THR A 15 0.63 -1.35 -23.74
CA THR A 15 1.96 -1.40 -24.39
C THR A 15 2.85 -2.50 -23.83
N ASP A 16 2.58 -2.99 -22.64
CA ASP A 16 3.33 -4.05 -21.96
C ASP A 16 2.40 -4.83 -21.03
N SER A 17 2.81 -6.02 -20.61
CA SER A 17 2.08 -6.85 -19.65
C SER A 17 3.04 -7.53 -18.68
N ARG A 18 2.65 -7.62 -17.42
CA ARG A 18 3.38 -8.31 -16.36
C ARG A 18 2.43 -9.16 -15.55
N SER A 19 2.91 -10.27 -15.06
CA SER A 19 2.17 -11.10 -14.12
C SER A 19 2.37 -10.58 -12.68
N PHE A 20 1.29 -10.63 -11.89
CA PHE A 20 1.30 -10.22 -10.49
C PHE A 20 0.82 -11.35 -9.59
N THR A 21 1.53 -11.56 -8.49
CA THR A 21 1.02 -12.27 -7.31
C THR A 21 0.65 -11.24 -6.24
N LEU A 22 -0.64 -11.14 -5.93
CA LEU A 22 -1.16 -10.27 -4.88
C LEU A 22 -1.26 -11.07 -3.58
N VAL A 23 -0.43 -10.75 -2.61
CA VAL A 23 -0.37 -11.49 -1.35
C VAL A 23 -1.32 -10.86 -0.34
N GLN A 24 -2.41 -11.57 -0.05
CA GLN A 24 -3.41 -11.20 0.93
C GLN A 24 -3.27 -12.07 2.19
N GLY A 25 -2.64 -11.52 3.23
CA GLY A 25 -2.33 -12.25 4.46
C GLY A 25 -3.58 -12.61 5.29
N ASN A 26 -4.66 -11.82 5.21
CA ASN A 26 -5.85 -11.92 6.05
C ASN A 26 -5.52 -11.93 7.54
N ILE A 27 -4.61 -11.06 7.96
CA ILE A 27 -4.19 -10.96 9.35
C ILE A 27 -5.14 -10.04 10.12
N PRO A 28 -5.82 -10.52 11.16
CA PRO A 28 -6.67 -9.68 12.01
C PRO A 28 -5.89 -8.55 12.68
N ALA A 29 -6.54 -7.40 12.86
CA ALA A 29 -5.90 -6.20 13.43
C ALA A 29 -5.26 -6.44 14.80
N ASN A 30 -5.91 -7.22 15.67
CA ASN A 30 -5.43 -7.55 17.00
C ASN A 30 -4.25 -8.55 17.04
N GLN A 31 -3.93 -9.20 15.93
CA GLN A 31 -2.80 -10.13 15.82
C GLN A 31 -1.57 -9.47 15.20
N LYS A 32 -1.76 -8.50 14.32
CA LYS A 32 -0.72 -7.97 13.45
C LYS A 32 0.56 -7.53 14.17
N TRP A 33 0.44 -6.86 15.30
CA TRP A 33 1.58 -6.35 16.07
C TRP A 33 1.86 -7.15 17.34
N SER A 34 1.18 -8.27 17.55
CA SER A 34 1.40 -9.12 18.69
C SER A 34 2.63 -10.02 18.50
N PRO A 35 3.62 -9.99 19.40
CA PRO A 35 4.86 -10.75 19.25
C PRO A 35 4.64 -12.26 19.03
N GLN A 36 3.62 -12.83 19.63
CA GLN A 36 3.29 -14.26 19.52
C GLN A 36 2.86 -14.69 18.12
N TRP A 37 2.39 -13.74 17.28
CA TRP A 37 1.92 -14.01 15.91
C TRP A 37 2.97 -13.66 14.84
N ARG A 38 4.10 -13.07 15.23
CA ARG A 38 5.09 -12.54 14.31
C ARG A 38 5.56 -13.59 13.30
N ASP A 39 6.03 -14.73 13.78
CA ASP A 39 6.60 -15.76 12.90
C ASP A 39 5.52 -16.39 12.02
N THR A 40 4.34 -16.68 12.57
CA THR A 40 3.18 -17.17 11.81
C THR A 40 2.79 -16.21 10.68
N ILE A 41 2.83 -14.90 10.92
CA ILE A 41 2.53 -13.89 9.90
C ILE A 41 3.59 -13.89 8.81
N ILE A 42 4.87 -13.99 9.18
CA ILE A 42 5.98 -14.05 8.25
C ILE A 42 5.88 -15.29 7.37
N ASP A 43 5.75 -16.47 7.97
CA ASP A 43 5.65 -17.75 7.26
C ASP A 43 4.48 -17.73 6.28
N ARG A 44 3.30 -17.26 6.71
CA ARG A 44 2.13 -17.14 5.84
C ARG A 44 2.39 -16.28 4.60
N HIS A 45 3.09 -15.17 4.73
CA HIS A 45 3.42 -14.31 3.59
C HIS A 45 4.43 -14.96 2.65
N ILE A 46 5.41 -15.69 3.20
CA ILE A 46 6.37 -16.47 2.42
C ILE A 46 5.63 -17.57 1.64
N ASP A 47 4.80 -18.37 2.30
CA ASP A 47 4.06 -19.46 1.68
C ASP A 47 3.17 -18.97 0.52
N LEU A 48 2.43 -17.88 0.74
CA LEU A 48 1.60 -17.27 -0.29
C LEU A 48 2.43 -16.72 -1.46
N THR A 49 3.61 -16.18 -1.20
CA THR A 49 4.54 -15.70 -2.22
C THR A 49 5.06 -16.85 -3.09
N LEU A 50 5.44 -17.96 -2.46
CA LEU A 50 6.02 -19.11 -3.17
C LEU A 50 4.98 -19.97 -3.88
N ALA A 51 3.70 -19.89 -3.48
CA ALA A 51 2.63 -20.68 -4.06
C ALA A 51 2.36 -20.34 -5.54
N GLN A 52 2.61 -19.10 -5.96
CA GLN A 52 2.34 -18.62 -7.31
C GLN A 52 3.45 -17.69 -7.81
N PRO A 53 4.47 -18.18 -8.49
CA PRO A 53 5.52 -17.35 -9.09
C PRO A 53 4.95 -16.35 -10.10
N ALA A 54 5.43 -15.12 -10.07
CA ALA A 54 5.07 -14.05 -11.00
C ALA A 54 6.25 -13.10 -11.22
N ASP A 55 6.16 -12.24 -12.24
CA ASP A 55 7.16 -11.20 -12.49
C ASP A 55 7.25 -10.23 -11.31
N ILE A 56 6.09 -9.93 -10.71
CA ILE A 56 5.96 -8.99 -9.60
C ILE A 56 5.14 -9.62 -8.48
N VAL A 57 5.68 -9.60 -7.27
CA VAL A 57 4.96 -9.96 -6.04
C VAL A 57 4.66 -8.69 -5.26
N LEU A 58 3.40 -8.44 -4.99
CA LEU A 58 2.91 -7.28 -4.27
C LEU A 58 2.26 -7.68 -2.94
N TRP A 59 2.83 -7.19 -1.84
CA TRP A 59 2.29 -7.34 -0.49
C TRP A 59 1.53 -6.10 -0.05
N SER A 60 0.54 -6.30 0.79
CA SER A 60 -0.35 -5.25 1.29
C SER A 60 0.34 -4.21 2.17
N GLU A 61 -0.40 -3.18 2.58
CA GLU A 61 0.05 -2.12 3.49
C GLU A 61 0.57 -2.69 4.82
N ALA A 62 1.77 -2.23 5.22
CA ALA A 62 2.46 -2.68 6.44
C ALA A 62 2.37 -4.20 6.62
N ALA A 63 2.71 -4.99 5.60
CA ALA A 63 2.44 -6.42 5.50
C ALA A 63 2.96 -7.21 6.71
N LEU A 64 4.18 -6.94 7.15
CA LEU A 64 4.82 -7.64 8.25
C LEU A 64 4.97 -6.77 9.52
N PRO A 65 4.92 -7.39 10.71
CA PRO A 65 5.25 -6.73 11.97
C PRO A 65 6.77 -6.65 12.18
N LEU A 66 7.48 -6.15 11.18
CA LEU A 66 8.92 -5.94 11.20
C LEU A 66 9.24 -4.45 11.05
N LEU A 67 10.21 -3.99 11.81
CA LEU A 67 10.65 -2.60 11.79
C LEU A 67 12.15 -2.51 11.46
N ASN A 68 12.55 -1.43 10.80
CA ASN A 68 13.95 -1.03 10.59
C ASN A 68 14.82 -2.14 9.96
N GLN A 69 15.99 -2.39 10.57
CA GLN A 69 17.01 -3.32 10.06
C GLN A 69 16.53 -4.77 9.94
N ASP A 70 15.64 -5.23 10.84
CA ASP A 70 15.07 -6.58 10.75
C ASP A 70 14.25 -6.76 9.48
N ALA A 71 13.46 -5.73 9.14
CA ALA A 71 12.69 -5.72 7.90
C ALA A 71 13.61 -5.67 6.67
N ASP A 72 14.63 -4.82 6.68
CA ASP A 72 15.59 -4.70 5.58
C ASP A 72 16.30 -6.04 5.33
N ALA A 73 16.86 -6.65 6.37
CA ALA A 73 17.56 -7.93 6.27
C ALA A 73 16.63 -9.08 5.83
N PHE A 74 15.37 -9.05 6.24
CA PHE A 74 14.36 -10.03 5.81
C PHE A 74 14.06 -9.91 4.31
N PHE A 75 13.69 -8.72 3.85
CA PHE A 75 13.33 -8.50 2.45
C PHE A 75 14.52 -8.68 1.50
N GLU A 76 15.74 -8.33 1.93
CA GLU A 76 16.97 -8.60 1.19
C GLU A 76 17.13 -10.11 0.94
N ARG A 77 17.06 -10.93 1.99
CA ARG A 77 17.16 -12.39 1.87
C ARG A 77 16.05 -13.00 1.02
N LEU A 78 14.80 -12.52 1.19
CA LEU A 78 13.68 -13.01 0.39
C LEU A 78 13.85 -12.68 -1.10
N SER A 79 14.31 -11.47 -1.42
CA SER A 79 14.57 -11.08 -2.80
C SER A 79 15.69 -11.86 -3.46
N GLN A 80 16.73 -12.22 -2.69
CA GLN A 80 17.82 -13.10 -3.18
C GLN A 80 17.32 -14.52 -3.48
N ALA A 81 16.33 -15.00 -2.72
CA ALA A 81 15.67 -16.28 -2.99
C ALA A 81 14.72 -16.24 -4.20
N LEU A 82 14.39 -15.05 -4.68
CA LEU A 82 13.47 -14.79 -5.80
C LEU A 82 14.15 -13.94 -6.89
N PRO A 83 15.24 -14.41 -7.52
CA PRO A 83 16.12 -13.59 -8.35
C PRO A 83 15.46 -13.03 -9.62
N ASN A 84 14.36 -13.63 -10.07
CA ASN A 84 13.61 -13.23 -11.27
C ASN A 84 12.32 -12.49 -10.95
N THR A 85 12.08 -12.11 -9.69
CA THR A 85 10.85 -11.49 -9.22
C THR A 85 11.14 -10.10 -8.64
N ALA A 86 10.37 -9.11 -9.04
CA ALA A 86 10.32 -7.83 -8.36
C ALA A 86 9.45 -7.95 -7.11
N LEU A 87 10.02 -7.82 -5.92
CA LEU A 87 9.26 -7.87 -4.68
C LEU A 87 8.93 -6.46 -4.21
N VAL A 88 7.65 -6.21 -3.96
CA VAL A 88 7.13 -4.91 -3.50
C VAL A 88 6.29 -5.12 -2.25
N SER A 89 6.57 -4.39 -1.19
CA SER A 89 5.88 -4.56 0.08
C SER A 89 5.56 -3.24 0.78
N GLY A 90 4.34 -3.15 1.29
CA GLY A 90 3.98 -2.14 2.29
C GLY A 90 4.73 -2.39 3.59
N ARG A 91 5.38 -1.36 4.14
CA ARG A 91 6.16 -1.44 5.38
C ARG A 91 6.24 -0.11 6.11
N LEU A 92 6.66 -0.15 7.36
CA LEU A 92 7.04 1.04 8.10
C LEU A 92 8.55 1.28 7.97
N ILE A 93 8.92 2.51 7.58
CA ILE A 93 10.32 2.96 7.46
C ILE A 93 10.58 4.03 8.52
N ARG A 94 11.66 3.86 9.28
CA ARG A 94 12.02 4.83 10.32
C ARG A 94 12.27 6.21 9.72
N GLY A 95 11.62 7.21 10.29
CA GLY A 95 11.81 8.61 9.97
C GLY A 95 13.07 9.19 10.62
N PRO A 96 13.27 10.51 10.52
CA PRO A 96 14.36 11.20 11.18
C PRO A 96 14.41 10.92 12.68
N GLU A 97 15.61 10.96 13.25
CA GLU A 97 15.79 10.83 14.69
C GLU A 97 15.15 12.02 15.42
N ASP A 98 14.21 11.70 16.31
CA ASP A 98 13.51 12.65 17.16
C ASP A 98 13.34 12.03 18.56
N ARG A 99 12.81 12.79 19.51
CA ARG A 99 12.57 12.34 20.90
C ARG A 99 11.69 11.08 20.97
N LEU A 100 10.77 10.90 20.01
CA LEU A 100 9.94 9.72 19.86
C LEU A 100 10.20 9.09 18.49
N PRO A 101 10.19 7.74 18.37
CA PRO A 101 10.36 7.08 17.08
C PRO A 101 9.21 7.45 16.16
N ARG A 102 9.55 7.95 14.96
CA ARG A 102 8.60 8.28 13.90
C ARG A 102 8.80 7.36 12.71
N TYR A 103 7.73 7.07 12.00
CA TYR A 103 7.76 6.15 10.87
C TYR A 103 7.00 6.74 9.68
N TYR A 104 7.52 6.46 8.50
CA TYR A 104 6.78 6.60 7.25
C TYR A 104 6.04 5.29 6.96
N ASN A 105 4.76 5.38 6.63
CA ASN A 105 4.05 4.30 5.99
C ASN A 105 4.44 4.32 4.50
N ALA A 106 5.00 3.23 3.99
CA ALA A 106 5.65 3.22 2.69
C ALA A 106 5.35 1.95 1.90
N LEU A 107 5.43 2.06 0.58
CA LEU A 107 5.53 0.92 -0.33
C LEU A 107 6.94 0.87 -0.87
N ALA A 108 7.69 -0.19 -0.59
CA ALA A 108 9.11 -0.32 -0.91
C ALA A 108 9.39 -1.51 -1.84
N GLY A 109 10.38 -1.34 -2.72
CA GLY A 109 10.84 -2.34 -3.69
C GLY A 109 12.14 -3.02 -3.28
N PHE A 110 12.26 -4.31 -3.61
CA PHE A 110 13.41 -5.17 -3.34
C PHE A 110 13.72 -6.07 -4.55
N GLY A 111 14.97 -6.51 -4.67
CA GLY A 111 15.42 -7.34 -5.78
C GLY A 111 15.39 -6.59 -7.12
N LEU A 112 14.54 -7.01 -8.06
CA LEU A 112 14.32 -6.31 -9.33
C LEU A 112 13.51 -5.01 -9.19
N ALA A 113 12.87 -4.78 -8.03
CA ALA A 113 12.29 -3.50 -7.66
C ALA A 113 13.26 -2.71 -6.77
N SER A 114 13.12 -1.39 -6.73
CA SER A 114 13.95 -0.51 -5.91
C SER A 114 13.22 0.79 -5.55
N GLY A 115 13.73 1.49 -4.54
CA GLY A 115 13.11 2.72 -4.07
C GLY A 115 11.92 2.49 -3.17
N ALA A 116 11.23 3.55 -2.81
CA ALA A 116 10.02 3.48 -1.99
C ALA A 116 9.16 4.72 -2.20
N ASP A 117 7.85 4.58 -2.09
CA ASP A 117 6.93 5.70 -2.03
C ASP A 117 6.37 5.83 -0.61
N TYR A 118 6.37 7.04 -0.07
CA TYR A 118 5.91 7.33 1.27
C TYR A 118 4.50 7.91 1.24
N LYS A 119 3.66 7.43 2.15
CA LYS A 119 2.31 7.98 2.32
C LYS A 119 2.36 9.48 2.62
N SER A 120 1.68 10.25 1.80
CA SER A 120 1.65 11.72 1.85
C SER A 120 0.38 12.25 2.52
N ARG A 121 -0.71 11.47 2.51
CA ARG A 121 -2.01 11.82 3.11
C ARG A 121 -2.36 10.84 4.22
N LEU A 122 -2.21 11.27 5.44
CA LEU A 122 -2.51 10.49 6.63
C LEU A 122 -4.01 10.53 6.97
N VAL A 123 -4.49 9.46 7.61
CA VAL A 123 -5.87 9.36 8.10
C VAL A 123 -6.01 10.19 9.39
N PRO A 124 -6.87 11.22 9.40
CA PRO A 124 -7.17 11.96 10.62
C PRO A 124 -7.74 11.03 11.69
N PHE A 125 -7.33 11.21 12.95
CA PHE A 125 -7.70 10.40 14.12
C PHE A 125 -7.30 8.91 14.04
N GLY A 126 -6.72 8.45 12.92
CA GLY A 126 -6.21 7.09 12.76
C GLY A 126 -4.68 7.04 12.77
N GLU A 127 -4.03 7.89 12.00
CA GLU A 127 -2.57 7.94 11.86
C GLU A 127 -1.96 9.20 12.46
N TYR A 128 -2.74 10.26 12.60
CA TYR A 128 -2.35 11.47 13.31
C TYR A 128 -3.55 12.10 14.03
N MET A 129 -3.24 12.87 15.07
CA MET A 129 -4.24 13.62 15.85
C MET A 129 -4.29 15.06 15.34
N PRO A 130 -5.38 15.50 14.70
CA PRO A 130 -5.59 16.92 14.45
C PRO A 130 -5.63 17.69 15.78
N LEU A 131 -4.95 18.84 15.87
CA LEU A 131 -4.90 19.67 17.08
C LEU A 131 -4.25 18.95 18.29
N GLU A 132 -3.37 17.98 18.08
CA GLU A 132 -2.70 17.19 19.12
C GLU A 132 -2.23 18.02 20.33
N PRO A 133 -1.58 19.22 20.16
CA PRO A 133 -1.12 20.01 21.29
C PRO A 133 -2.24 20.49 22.22
N TRP A 134 -3.46 20.60 21.71
CA TRP A 134 -4.64 21.09 22.47
C TRP A 134 -5.48 19.94 23.06
N LEU A 135 -5.41 18.75 22.46
CA LEU A 135 -6.21 17.60 22.84
C LEU A 135 -5.43 16.60 23.70
N ARG A 136 -4.11 16.67 23.71
CA ARG A 136 -3.25 15.79 24.51
C ARG A 136 -3.53 16.04 26.02
N GLY A 137 -3.96 14.98 26.70
CA GLY A 137 -4.35 15.04 28.11
C GLY A 137 -5.82 15.41 28.38
N ALA A 138 -6.60 15.75 27.35
CA ALA A 138 -8.04 15.99 27.53
C ALA A 138 -8.90 14.73 27.33
N ILE A 139 -8.37 13.70 26.67
CA ILE A 139 -9.10 12.48 26.34
C ILE A 139 -8.14 11.28 26.42
N ASP A 140 -8.26 10.46 27.47
CA ASP A 140 -7.44 9.24 27.71
C ASP A 140 -7.48 8.22 26.56
N PHE A 141 -8.51 8.26 25.72
CA PHE A 141 -8.65 7.42 24.53
C PHE A 141 -7.60 7.72 23.44
N PHE A 142 -6.97 8.89 23.47
CA PHE A 142 -6.04 9.35 22.42
C PHE A 142 -4.55 9.16 22.78
N ASP A 143 -4.24 8.56 23.92
CA ASP A 143 -2.86 8.15 24.27
C ASP A 143 -2.38 6.89 23.50
N LEU A 144 -3.02 6.58 22.38
CA LEU A 144 -2.60 5.49 21.51
C LEU A 144 -1.29 5.83 20.77
N PRO A 145 -0.41 4.85 20.54
CA PRO A 145 0.89 5.05 19.85
C PRO A 145 0.76 5.47 18.37
N LEU A 146 -0.42 5.87 17.91
CA LEU A 146 -0.75 6.24 16.54
C LEU A 146 -0.11 7.57 16.08
N SER A 147 0.34 8.41 16.99
CA SER A 147 1.03 9.67 16.67
C SER A 147 2.48 9.48 16.14
N THR A 148 2.87 8.23 15.85
CA THR A 148 4.21 7.92 15.36
C THR A 148 4.33 7.90 13.83
N ILE A 149 3.21 7.92 13.10
CA ILE A 149 3.24 7.97 11.63
C ILE A 149 3.34 9.42 11.16
N ILE A 150 4.25 9.66 10.23
CA ILE A 150 4.47 10.97 9.60
C ILE A 150 4.26 10.90 8.09
N ALA A 151 3.70 11.97 7.55
CA ALA A 151 3.61 12.14 6.10
C ALA A 151 4.98 12.47 5.51
N GLY A 152 5.24 11.95 4.31
CA GLY A 152 6.52 12.20 3.67
C GLY A 152 6.47 12.13 2.15
N ARG A 153 7.62 12.45 1.55
CA ARG A 153 7.92 12.18 0.15
C ARG A 153 9.20 11.36 0.11
N SER A 154 9.22 10.33 -0.70
CA SER A 154 10.42 9.52 -0.87
C SER A 154 11.51 10.32 -1.61
N PRO A 155 12.75 10.21 -1.18
CA PRO A 155 13.89 10.73 -1.94
C PRO A 155 14.18 9.90 -3.21
N LYS A 156 13.73 8.66 -3.24
CA LYS A 156 13.89 7.74 -4.38
C LYS A 156 12.56 7.03 -4.63
N PRO A 157 11.77 7.48 -5.62
CA PRO A 157 10.50 6.86 -5.96
C PRO A 157 10.62 5.37 -6.29
N LEU A 158 9.54 4.64 -6.08
CA LEU A 158 9.45 3.22 -6.40
C LEU A 158 9.65 3.00 -7.90
N ASN A 159 10.50 2.03 -8.24
CA ASN A 159 10.71 1.53 -9.58
C ASN A 159 10.59 0.01 -9.57
N ILE A 160 9.78 -0.54 -10.45
CA ILE A 160 9.52 -1.98 -10.54
C ILE A 160 9.98 -2.47 -11.91
N ALA A 161 11.20 -2.99 -11.98
CA ALA A 161 11.77 -3.53 -13.20
C ALA A 161 11.65 -2.57 -14.41
N GLY A 162 11.84 -1.28 -14.17
CA GLY A 162 11.75 -0.22 -15.17
C GLY A 162 10.41 0.53 -15.20
N TRP A 163 9.35 0.01 -14.59
CA TRP A 163 8.10 0.73 -14.44
C TRP A 163 8.14 1.70 -13.25
N VAL A 164 7.56 2.88 -13.43
CA VAL A 164 7.34 3.86 -12.36
C VAL A 164 5.84 3.89 -12.07
N PRO A 165 5.37 3.13 -11.07
CA PRO A 165 3.95 3.10 -10.75
C PRO A 165 3.53 4.37 -10.02
N GLY A 166 2.26 4.73 -10.15
CA GLY A 166 1.62 5.70 -9.28
C GLY A 166 1.10 5.01 -8.02
N THR A 167 1.63 5.38 -6.85
CA THR A 167 1.35 4.69 -5.60
C THR A 167 0.32 5.43 -4.75
N LEU A 168 -0.71 4.72 -4.31
CA LEU A 168 -1.76 5.20 -3.40
C LEU A 168 -1.86 4.25 -2.18
N ILE A 169 -1.44 4.71 -1.02
CA ILE A 169 -1.43 3.90 0.20
C ILE A 169 -2.71 4.12 0.99
N CYS A 170 -3.55 3.07 1.07
CA CYS A 170 -4.78 2.99 1.86
C CYS A 170 -5.74 4.15 1.52
N TYR A 171 -6.05 4.99 2.49
CA TYR A 171 -7.00 6.10 2.37
C TYR A 171 -6.65 7.13 1.28
N GLU A 172 -5.44 7.11 0.73
CA GLU A 172 -5.04 8.02 -0.36
C GLU A 172 -5.91 7.89 -1.62
N VAL A 173 -6.51 6.71 -1.86
CA VAL A 173 -7.47 6.53 -2.97
C VAL A 173 -8.73 7.39 -2.82
N ALA A 174 -9.02 7.90 -1.62
CA ALA A 174 -10.14 8.82 -1.38
C ALA A 174 -9.89 10.24 -1.94
N TYR A 175 -8.64 10.56 -2.32
CA TYR A 175 -8.26 11.89 -2.81
C TYR A 175 -8.10 11.90 -4.34
N PRO A 176 -9.13 12.29 -5.14
CA PRO A 176 -9.05 12.28 -6.60
C PRO A 176 -7.94 13.19 -7.14
N GLY A 177 -7.73 14.36 -6.53
CA GLY A 177 -6.67 15.28 -6.92
C GLY A 177 -5.27 14.71 -6.73
N LEU A 178 -5.03 13.90 -5.68
CA LEU A 178 -3.77 13.20 -5.48
C LEU A 178 -3.57 12.11 -6.54
N ALA A 179 -4.60 11.29 -6.75
CA ALA A 179 -4.55 10.22 -7.74
C ALA A 179 -4.27 10.77 -9.15
N TRP A 180 -4.93 11.87 -9.50
CA TRP A 180 -4.69 12.54 -10.79
C TRP A 180 -3.27 13.08 -10.93
N GLN A 181 -2.72 13.69 -9.88
CA GLN A 181 -1.33 14.15 -9.86
C GLN A 181 -0.34 13.00 -10.09
N ILE A 182 -0.53 11.89 -9.37
CA ILE A 182 0.32 10.71 -9.43
C ILE A 182 0.23 10.03 -10.81
N ALA A 183 -0.99 9.91 -11.35
CA ALA A 183 -1.23 9.24 -12.62
C ALA A 183 -0.61 9.92 -13.85
N ARG A 184 -0.28 11.21 -13.76
CA ARG A 184 0.31 11.96 -14.88
C ARG A 184 1.64 11.38 -15.34
N ASP A 185 2.44 10.93 -14.39
CA ASP A 185 3.79 10.44 -14.62
C ASP A 185 3.91 8.93 -14.43
N SER A 186 2.78 8.21 -14.50
CA SER A 186 2.70 6.78 -14.23
C SER A 186 1.91 6.05 -15.30
N ASP A 187 2.31 4.83 -15.62
CA ASP A 187 1.60 3.96 -16.58
C ASP A 187 0.54 3.09 -15.90
N VAL A 188 0.75 2.79 -14.62
CA VAL A 188 -0.09 1.93 -13.80
C VAL A 188 -0.20 2.50 -12.39
N LEU A 189 -1.37 2.35 -11.76
CA LEU A 189 -1.54 2.69 -10.35
C LEU A 189 -1.39 1.43 -9.48
N ILE A 190 -0.77 1.58 -8.31
CA ILE A 190 -0.72 0.56 -7.27
C ILE A 190 -1.40 1.10 -6.02
N SER A 191 -2.38 0.35 -5.51
CA SER A 191 -3.04 0.65 -4.24
C SER A 191 -2.77 -0.49 -3.25
N VAL A 192 -2.19 -0.17 -2.11
CA VAL A 192 -2.03 -1.12 -0.99
C VAL A 192 -2.82 -0.65 0.21
N SER A 193 -3.46 -1.59 0.92
CA SER A 193 -4.31 -1.24 2.05
C SER A 193 -4.32 -2.30 3.14
N ASN A 194 -4.69 -1.88 4.34
CA ASN A 194 -5.02 -2.77 5.45
C ASN A 194 -6.44 -2.46 5.94
N ASP A 195 -7.43 -3.11 5.33
CA ASP A 195 -8.85 -2.87 5.60
C ASP A 195 -9.34 -3.57 6.90
N ALA A 196 -8.45 -4.20 7.69
CA ALA A 196 -8.81 -4.88 8.94
C ALA A 196 -9.44 -3.95 10.01
N TRP A 197 -9.21 -2.65 9.88
CA TRP A 197 -9.82 -1.63 10.74
C TRP A 197 -11.33 -1.51 10.58
N PHE A 198 -11.84 -1.90 9.42
CA PHE A 198 -13.26 -1.75 9.07
C PHE A 198 -14.15 -2.91 9.55
N GLY A 199 -13.55 -4.02 10.03
CA GLY A 199 -14.28 -5.21 10.43
C GLY A 199 -15.23 -5.71 9.34
N ASP A 200 -16.41 -6.19 9.72
CA ASP A 200 -17.43 -6.75 8.83
C ASP A 200 -18.36 -5.69 8.23
N SER A 201 -17.92 -4.43 8.15
CA SER A 201 -18.70 -3.33 7.58
C SER A 201 -18.67 -3.32 6.05
N ALA A 202 -19.46 -2.42 5.44
CA ALA A 202 -19.43 -2.17 4.00
C ALA A 202 -18.19 -1.39 3.54
N ALA A 203 -17.36 -0.89 4.46
CA ALA A 203 -16.25 0.01 4.14
C ALA A 203 -15.18 -0.60 3.22
N PRO A 204 -14.78 -1.89 3.32
CA PRO A 204 -13.86 -2.49 2.35
C PRO A 204 -14.39 -2.45 0.90
N TRP A 205 -15.68 -2.64 0.72
CA TRP A 205 -16.33 -2.55 -0.60
C TRP A 205 -16.40 -1.11 -1.11
N GLN A 206 -16.68 -0.14 -0.24
CA GLN A 206 -16.64 1.28 -0.57
C GLN A 206 -15.22 1.71 -0.93
N HIS A 207 -14.22 1.21 -0.22
CA HIS A 207 -12.82 1.46 -0.50
C HIS A 207 -12.39 0.89 -1.88
N LEU A 208 -12.89 -0.31 -2.25
CA LEU A 208 -12.72 -0.83 -3.61
C LEU A 208 -13.38 0.08 -4.65
N GLN A 209 -14.60 0.58 -4.39
CA GLN A 209 -15.27 1.49 -5.34
C GLN A 209 -14.48 2.79 -5.55
N MET A 210 -13.89 3.35 -4.49
CA MET A 210 -12.99 4.51 -4.64
C MET A 210 -11.79 4.17 -5.53
N ALA A 211 -11.16 3.00 -5.35
CA ALA A 211 -10.07 2.54 -6.19
C ALA A 211 -10.49 2.40 -7.67
N ARG A 212 -11.65 1.82 -7.93
CA ARG A 212 -12.22 1.72 -9.29
C ARG A 212 -12.45 3.08 -9.93
N MET A 213 -12.97 4.04 -9.16
CA MET A 213 -13.16 5.41 -9.66
C MET A 213 -11.82 6.07 -10.01
N ARG A 214 -10.77 5.83 -9.21
CA ARG A 214 -9.43 6.37 -9.54
C ARG A 214 -8.88 5.79 -10.84
N ALA A 215 -9.00 4.49 -11.07
CA ALA A 215 -8.59 3.89 -12.34
C ALA A 215 -9.33 4.52 -13.53
N LEU A 216 -10.67 4.58 -13.44
CA LEU A 216 -11.52 5.16 -14.48
C LEU A 216 -11.21 6.64 -14.75
N GLU A 217 -11.11 7.48 -13.71
CA GLU A 217 -10.89 8.93 -13.82
C GLU A 217 -9.51 9.27 -14.40
N THR A 218 -8.52 8.42 -14.15
CA THR A 218 -7.14 8.64 -14.59
C THR A 218 -6.81 7.96 -15.91
N GLY A 219 -7.66 7.03 -16.38
CA GLY A 219 -7.38 6.18 -17.54
C GLY A 219 -6.16 5.29 -17.30
N ARG A 220 -5.91 4.87 -16.05
CA ARG A 220 -4.79 4.01 -15.67
C ARG A 220 -5.30 2.74 -15.00
N PRO A 221 -4.85 1.56 -15.43
CA PRO A 221 -5.17 0.32 -14.70
C PRO A 221 -4.60 0.41 -13.29
N MET A 222 -5.29 -0.22 -12.33
CA MET A 222 -4.85 -0.22 -10.93
C MET A 222 -4.72 -1.65 -10.40
N ILE A 223 -3.61 -1.90 -9.74
CA ILE A 223 -3.31 -3.16 -9.04
C ILE A 223 -3.50 -2.88 -7.55
N ARG A 224 -4.47 -3.58 -6.94
CA ARG A 224 -4.81 -3.39 -5.54
C ARG A 224 -4.51 -4.64 -4.71
N ALA A 225 -3.63 -4.51 -3.71
CA ALA A 225 -3.34 -5.56 -2.72
C ALA A 225 -3.76 -5.10 -1.32
N THR A 226 -4.56 -5.94 -0.65
CA THR A 226 -5.08 -5.64 0.70
C THR A 226 -4.71 -6.74 1.67
N ASN A 227 -4.52 -6.40 2.97
CA ASN A 227 -4.33 -7.42 4.00
C ASN A 227 -5.64 -8.18 4.26
N THR A 228 -6.73 -7.44 4.48
CA THR A 228 -8.13 -7.89 4.47
C THR A 228 -8.89 -7.03 3.48
N GLY A 229 -10.14 -7.35 3.20
CA GLY A 229 -10.92 -6.62 2.18
C GLY A 229 -10.76 -7.25 0.79
N VAL A 230 -10.72 -6.42 -0.25
CA VAL A 230 -10.76 -6.90 -1.64
C VAL A 230 -9.50 -6.52 -2.40
N SER A 231 -8.67 -7.51 -2.70
CA SER A 231 -7.57 -7.39 -3.67
C SER A 231 -8.13 -7.55 -5.08
N ALA A 232 -7.64 -6.75 -6.03
CA ALA A 232 -8.19 -6.74 -7.38
C ALA A 232 -7.18 -6.21 -8.42
N LEU A 233 -7.34 -6.64 -9.65
CA LEU A 233 -6.86 -5.95 -10.84
C LEU A 233 -8.03 -5.14 -11.39
N ILE A 234 -7.84 -3.86 -11.59
CA ILE A 234 -8.88 -2.91 -11.99
C ILE A 234 -8.45 -2.33 -13.33
N ASP A 235 -9.25 -2.53 -14.33
CA ASP A 235 -9.06 -1.95 -15.65
C ASP A 235 -9.40 -0.45 -15.66
N ALA A 236 -8.89 0.28 -16.68
CA ALA A 236 -9.02 1.73 -16.81
C ALA A 236 -10.33 2.14 -17.48
#